data_344b51d486c09ae77557a697583992e2
#
_entry.id   344b51d486c09ae77557a697583992e2
#
_cell.length_a   1.000
_cell.length_b   1.000
_cell.length_c   1.000
_cell.angle_alpha   90.00
_cell.angle_beta   90.00
_cell.angle_gamma   90.00
#
_symmetry.space_group_name_H-M   'P 1'
#
loop_
_entity.id
_entity.type
_entity.pdbx_description
1 polymer ?
#
loop_
_entity_poly.entity_id
_entity_poly.type
_entity_poly.pdbx_seq_one_letter_code
_entity_poly.pdbx_strand_id
1 'polypeptide(L)'
;LAFWAIVGGYWSHLQIDMANIRGVDLFWPSAIRVVMPGKIRYRLEVGSKAEMIVFVSLIVFSVGLYPMSNLGLRGGLHQLLRNFDIARDEYVKVQGTNFYSLELKAIDNLTLEHIDCLCPILGAWQGGLIVEHDGKSRAVGASEINHNLFPTEAVLIKGNPLKVITKRIKMNGRSLRWLIEQLPADRDYYLLGELFVDSGVLANVSNIDLYHPVMLNGSTVRLHYAKADDLGDYLNMVAIRGEVVVQFWGVKLIM
;
A
#
# COMPACT_ATOMS: atom_id res chain seq x y z
N LEU A 1 -19.80 1.86 18.32
CA LEU A 1 -18.79 2.93 18.22
C LEU A 1 -19.33 4.27 18.75
N ALA A 2 -20.50 4.77 18.30
CA ALA A 2 -21.06 6.07 18.72
C ALA A 2 -21.26 6.20 20.23
N PHE A 3 -21.74 5.15 20.91
CA PHE A 3 -21.92 5.14 22.37
C PHE A 3 -20.61 5.41 23.12
N TRP A 4 -19.53 4.72 22.76
CA TRP A 4 -18.23 4.90 23.42
C TRP A 4 -17.60 6.27 23.12
N ALA A 5 -17.85 6.82 21.93
CA ALA A 5 -17.42 8.17 21.58
C ALA A 5 -18.13 9.24 22.44
N ILE A 6 -19.44 9.09 22.68
CA ILE A 6 -20.23 9.98 23.53
C ILE A 6 -19.76 9.87 24.98
N VAL A 7 -19.61 8.67 25.50
CA VAL A 7 -19.14 8.43 26.90
C VAL A 7 -17.72 8.98 27.07
N GLY A 8 -16.81 8.73 26.13
CA GLY A 8 -15.44 9.22 26.17
C GLY A 8 -15.38 10.75 26.07
N GLY A 9 -16.19 11.36 25.19
CA GLY A 9 -16.30 12.81 25.05
C GLY A 9 -16.83 13.48 26.34
N TYR A 10 -17.89 12.93 26.92
CA TYR A 10 -18.43 13.43 28.18
C TYR A 10 -17.42 13.29 29.34
N TRP A 11 -16.74 12.15 29.44
CA TRP A 11 -15.71 11.94 30.44
C TRP A 11 -14.54 12.91 30.31
N SER A 12 -14.05 13.14 29.08
CA SER A 12 -12.96 14.09 28.83
C SER A 12 -13.36 15.54 29.19
N HIS A 13 -14.62 15.92 28.91
CA HIS A 13 -15.16 17.22 29.29
C HIS A 13 -15.18 17.40 30.81
N LEU A 14 -15.67 16.41 31.54
CA LEU A 14 -15.66 16.43 33.00
C LEU A 14 -14.24 16.57 33.59
N GLN A 15 -13.25 15.89 33.00
CA GLN A 15 -11.85 16.02 33.45
C GLN A 15 -11.28 17.42 33.25
N ILE A 16 -11.60 18.07 32.13
CA ILE A 16 -11.18 19.45 31.87
C ILE A 16 -11.85 20.40 32.85
N ASP A 17 -13.14 20.23 33.13
CA ASP A 17 -13.88 21.03 34.08
C ASP A 17 -13.38 20.87 35.52
N MET A 18 -12.99 19.65 35.91
CA MET A 18 -12.35 19.39 37.21
C MET A 18 -10.99 20.11 37.35
N ALA A 19 -10.30 20.35 36.22
CA ALA A 19 -9.02 21.06 36.21
C ALA A 19 -9.18 22.58 36.42
N ASN A 20 -10.40 23.09 36.32
CA ASN A 20 -10.73 24.51 36.56
C ASN A 20 -10.74 24.83 38.06
N ILE A 21 -10.51 26.10 38.39
CA ILE A 21 -10.55 26.61 39.80
C ILE A 21 -11.89 26.31 40.47
N ARG A 22 -13.00 26.40 39.72
CA ARG A 22 -14.35 26.17 40.24
C ARG A 22 -14.70 24.71 40.49
N GLY A 23 -14.09 23.76 39.76
CA GLY A 23 -14.41 22.35 39.82
C GLY A 23 -15.79 21.99 39.30
N VAL A 24 -16.20 20.72 39.48
CA VAL A 24 -17.46 20.15 39.00
C VAL A 24 -18.26 19.55 40.16
N ASP A 25 -19.57 19.75 40.18
CA ASP A 25 -20.52 19.16 41.12
C ASP A 25 -20.85 17.71 40.69
N LEU A 26 -19.85 16.79 40.78
CA LEU A 26 -19.96 15.41 40.29
C LEU A 26 -20.99 14.58 41.05
N PHE A 27 -21.27 14.92 42.30
CA PHE A 27 -22.13 14.16 43.20
C PHE A 27 -23.44 14.93 43.54
N TRP A 28 -24.01 15.59 42.51
CA TRP A 28 -25.30 16.25 42.72
C TRP A 28 -26.35 15.24 43.28
N PRO A 29 -27.16 15.61 44.33
CA PRO A 29 -27.41 16.95 44.89
C PRO A 29 -26.47 17.37 46.03
N SER A 30 -25.34 16.69 46.24
CA SER A 30 -24.36 17.11 47.25
C SER A 30 -23.63 18.37 46.79
N ALA A 31 -23.38 19.28 47.73
CA ALA A 31 -22.62 20.53 47.48
C ALA A 31 -21.09 20.31 47.35
N ILE A 32 -20.65 19.04 47.28
CA ILE A 32 -19.23 18.68 47.21
C ILE A 32 -18.74 18.85 45.76
N ARG A 33 -17.77 19.78 45.56
CA ARG A 33 -17.12 19.99 44.29
C ARG A 33 -15.86 19.18 44.18
N VAL A 34 -15.72 18.45 43.04
CA VAL A 34 -14.53 17.69 42.71
C VAL A 34 -13.59 18.59 41.89
N VAL A 35 -12.33 18.67 42.32
CA VAL A 35 -11.28 19.47 41.70
C VAL A 35 -10.01 18.63 41.55
N MET A 36 -9.34 18.73 40.39
CA MET A 36 -8.10 18.06 40.11
C MET A 36 -7.21 18.93 39.20
N PRO A 37 -6.00 19.32 39.60
CA PRO A 37 -5.22 18.87 40.76
C PRO A 37 -5.66 19.54 42.07
N GLY A 38 -5.37 18.87 43.20
CA GLY A 38 -5.74 19.36 44.55
C GLY A 38 -5.15 20.73 44.91
N LYS A 39 -3.93 21.06 44.44
CA LYS A 39 -3.30 22.36 44.69
C LYS A 39 -3.83 23.42 43.71
N ILE A 40 -4.40 24.51 44.25
CA ILE A 40 -5.01 25.61 43.47
C ILE A 40 -4.06 26.23 42.44
N ARG A 41 -2.76 26.27 42.75
CA ARG A 41 -1.71 26.81 41.85
C ARG A 41 -1.63 26.12 40.48
N TYR A 42 -2.08 24.88 40.39
CA TYR A 42 -2.02 24.08 39.17
C TYR A 42 -3.37 23.96 38.45
N ARG A 43 -4.39 24.70 38.94
CA ARG A 43 -5.71 24.71 38.31
C ARG A 43 -5.77 25.80 37.25
N LEU A 44 -6.59 25.55 36.24
CA LEU A 44 -6.81 26.47 35.14
C LEU A 44 -7.79 27.56 35.58
N GLU A 45 -7.43 28.81 35.33
CA GLU A 45 -8.33 29.96 35.52
C GLU A 45 -8.92 30.32 34.16
N VAL A 46 -10.26 30.47 34.11
CA VAL A 46 -10.98 30.82 32.88
C VAL A 46 -10.53 32.20 32.39
N GLY A 47 -10.18 32.31 31.11
CA GLY A 47 -9.62 33.50 30.48
C GLY A 47 -8.11 33.68 30.68
N SER A 48 -7.42 32.71 31.31
CA SER A 48 -5.98 32.80 31.53
C SER A 48 -5.18 32.40 30.28
N LYS A 49 -3.90 32.85 30.21
CA LYS A 49 -2.97 32.41 29.16
C LYS A 49 -2.74 30.89 29.18
N ALA A 50 -2.82 30.27 30.37
CA ALA A 50 -2.69 28.84 30.54
C ALA A 50 -3.85 28.09 29.89
N GLU A 51 -5.08 28.54 30.03
CA GLU A 51 -6.25 27.98 29.35
C GLU A 51 -6.11 28.06 27.83
N MET A 52 -5.67 29.21 27.30
CA MET A 52 -5.44 29.42 25.88
C MET A 52 -4.37 28.42 25.33
N ILE A 53 -3.29 28.21 26.08
CA ILE A 53 -2.25 27.25 25.71
C ILE A 53 -2.84 25.83 25.65
N VAL A 54 -3.62 25.41 26.65
CA VAL A 54 -4.29 24.11 26.69
C VAL A 54 -5.24 23.95 25.51
N PHE A 55 -6.06 24.99 25.23
CA PHE A 55 -7.00 24.97 24.11
C PHE A 55 -6.29 24.85 22.76
N VAL A 56 -5.25 25.64 22.52
CA VAL A 56 -4.44 25.53 21.28
C VAL A 56 -3.78 24.16 21.19
N SER A 57 -3.25 23.63 22.29
CA SER A 57 -2.64 22.28 22.32
C SER A 57 -3.66 21.19 21.97
N LEU A 58 -4.89 21.29 22.47
CA LEU A 58 -5.96 20.34 22.13
C LEU A 58 -6.36 20.42 20.65
N ILE A 59 -6.41 21.64 20.09
CA ILE A 59 -6.66 21.80 18.64
C ILE A 59 -5.54 21.15 17.83
N VAL A 60 -4.27 21.44 18.13
CA VAL A 60 -3.12 20.86 17.43
C VAL A 60 -3.14 19.33 17.53
N PHE A 61 -3.42 18.81 18.72
CA PHE A 61 -3.54 17.37 18.96
C PHE A 61 -4.70 16.76 18.18
N SER A 62 -5.86 17.43 18.15
CA SER A 62 -7.04 16.98 17.39
C SER A 62 -6.79 16.94 15.88
N VAL A 63 -6.11 17.98 15.34
CA VAL A 63 -5.71 18.02 13.93
C VAL A 63 -4.69 16.91 13.63
N GLY A 64 -3.73 16.68 14.53
CA GLY A 64 -2.75 15.58 14.40
C GLY A 64 -3.39 14.18 14.44
N LEU A 65 -4.51 14.03 15.16
CA LEU A 65 -5.26 12.77 15.21
C LEU A 65 -6.27 12.58 14.05
N TYR A 66 -6.52 13.63 13.26
CA TYR A 66 -7.49 13.56 12.17
C TYR A 66 -7.24 12.44 11.15
N PRO A 67 -5.99 12.20 10.69
CA PRO A 67 -5.71 11.05 9.82
C PRO A 67 -6.07 9.71 10.46
N MET A 68 -5.91 9.60 11.78
CA MET A 68 -6.23 8.37 12.52
C MET A 68 -7.75 8.09 12.59
N SER A 69 -8.59 9.11 12.45
CA SER A 69 -10.06 8.94 12.46
C SER A 69 -10.57 8.23 11.20
N ASN A 70 -9.92 8.45 10.05
CA ASN A 70 -10.29 7.85 8.77
C ASN A 70 -9.63 6.48 8.52
N LEU A 71 -8.40 6.31 8.98
CA LEU A 71 -7.58 5.11 8.76
C LEU A 71 -7.58 4.15 9.97
N GLY A 72 -8.17 4.57 11.09
CA GLY A 72 -8.01 3.91 12.39
C GLY A 72 -6.64 4.19 13.02
N LEU A 73 -6.53 3.91 14.32
CA LEU A 73 -5.30 4.18 15.10
C LEU A 73 -4.06 3.52 14.48
N ARG A 74 -4.24 2.32 13.94
CA ARG A 74 -3.19 1.53 13.31
C ARG A 74 -2.75 2.15 11.97
N GLY A 75 -3.69 2.49 11.10
CA GLY A 75 -3.39 3.10 9.81
C GLY A 75 -2.73 4.48 9.93
N GLY A 76 -3.15 5.31 10.90
CA GLY A 76 -2.51 6.60 11.15
C GLY A 76 -1.07 6.50 11.65
N LEU A 77 -0.78 5.51 12.52
CA LEU A 77 0.59 5.21 12.96
C LEU A 77 1.45 4.69 11.79
N HIS A 78 0.89 3.86 10.92
CA HIS A 78 1.58 3.32 9.74
C HIS A 78 1.99 4.43 8.77
N GLN A 79 1.12 5.42 8.56
CA GLN A 79 1.42 6.58 7.70
C GLN A 79 2.52 7.48 8.31
N LEU A 80 2.59 7.56 9.65
CA LEU A 80 3.66 8.29 10.35
C LEU A 80 5.01 7.57 10.31
N LEU A 81 5.01 6.24 10.37
CA LEU A 81 6.23 5.44 10.42
C LEU A 81 6.87 5.21 9.04
N ARG A 82 6.12 5.42 7.95
CA ARG A 82 6.58 5.23 6.55
C ARG A 82 7.36 3.92 6.33
N ASN A 83 6.93 2.85 7.00
CA ASN A 83 7.61 1.57 6.97
C ASN A 83 7.05 0.65 5.89
N PHE A 84 7.93 0.11 5.04
CA PHE A 84 7.56 -0.76 3.93
C PHE A 84 6.86 -2.06 4.38
N ASP A 85 7.36 -2.73 5.42
CA ASP A 85 6.76 -4.00 5.88
C ASP A 85 5.31 -3.81 6.32
N ILE A 86 5.02 -2.68 6.94
CA ILE A 86 3.67 -2.30 7.35
C ILE A 86 2.78 -2.05 6.13
N ALA A 87 3.27 -1.28 5.15
CA ALA A 87 2.54 -0.99 3.92
C ALA A 87 2.25 -2.27 3.11
N ARG A 88 3.23 -3.20 3.04
CA ARG A 88 3.07 -4.50 2.41
C ARG A 88 2.01 -5.35 3.12
N ASP A 89 2.09 -5.48 4.44
CA ASP A 89 1.17 -6.31 5.23
C ASP A 89 -0.27 -5.76 5.17
N GLU A 90 -0.42 -4.44 5.08
CA GLU A 90 -1.71 -3.81 4.88
C GLU A 90 -2.25 -4.09 3.47
N TYR A 91 -1.40 -3.95 2.43
CA TYR A 91 -1.79 -4.29 1.06
C TYR A 91 -2.26 -5.74 0.93
N VAL A 92 -1.53 -6.70 1.48
CA VAL A 92 -1.89 -8.13 1.41
C VAL A 92 -3.27 -8.41 2.00
N LYS A 93 -3.70 -7.67 3.02
CA LYS A 93 -5.03 -7.82 3.63
C LYS A 93 -6.17 -7.23 2.79
N VAL A 94 -5.87 -6.22 1.98
CA VAL A 94 -6.89 -5.44 1.25
C VAL A 94 -6.80 -5.59 -0.27
N GLN A 95 -5.84 -6.37 -0.77
CA GLN A 95 -5.65 -6.61 -2.21
C GLN A 95 -6.92 -7.07 -2.90
N GLY A 96 -7.11 -6.68 -4.15
CA GLY A 96 -8.27 -7.05 -4.97
C GLY A 96 -9.53 -6.20 -4.75
N THR A 97 -9.54 -5.27 -3.80
CA THR A 97 -10.71 -4.41 -3.53
C THR A 97 -10.63 -3.07 -4.27
N ASN A 98 -9.49 -2.43 -4.22
CA ASN A 98 -9.23 -1.13 -4.81
C ASN A 98 -7.90 -1.14 -5.56
N PHE A 99 -7.67 -0.13 -6.38
CA PHE A 99 -6.33 0.26 -6.78
C PHE A 99 -5.57 0.74 -5.55
N TYR A 100 -4.34 0.28 -5.42
CA TYR A 100 -3.42 0.77 -4.40
C TYR A 100 -2.15 1.24 -5.07
N SER A 101 -1.64 2.37 -4.62
CA SER A 101 -0.34 2.89 -5.02
C SER A 101 0.57 2.92 -3.80
N LEU A 102 1.84 2.76 -4.03
CA LEU A 102 2.88 2.89 -3.04
C LEU A 102 3.60 4.23 -3.25
N GLU A 103 3.46 5.16 -2.30
CA GLU A 103 4.38 6.29 -2.21
C GLU A 103 5.69 5.72 -1.68
N LEU A 104 6.67 5.61 -2.56
CA LEU A 104 7.88 4.84 -2.34
C LEU A 104 9.11 5.72 -2.50
N LYS A 105 9.99 5.71 -1.48
CA LYS A 105 11.40 6.07 -1.65
C LYS A 105 12.23 4.80 -1.55
N ALA A 106 13.03 4.54 -2.54
CA ALA A 106 13.81 3.32 -2.65
C ALA A 106 15.18 3.58 -3.27
N ILE A 107 16.04 2.58 -3.18
CA ILE A 107 17.33 2.54 -3.88
C ILE A 107 17.26 1.38 -4.86
N ASP A 108 17.63 1.62 -6.11
CA ASP A 108 17.79 0.56 -7.11
C ASP A 108 19.01 -0.30 -6.75
N ASN A 109 18.81 -1.61 -6.60
CA ASN A 109 19.87 -2.52 -6.14
C ASN A 109 21.00 -2.71 -7.17
N LEU A 110 20.77 -2.35 -8.45
CA LEU A 110 21.78 -2.47 -9.51
C LEU A 110 22.52 -1.16 -9.75
N THR A 111 21.77 -0.05 -9.87
CA THR A 111 22.35 1.25 -10.25
C THR A 111 22.70 2.12 -9.04
N LEU A 112 22.19 1.76 -7.84
CA LEU A 112 22.27 2.53 -6.60
C LEU A 112 21.63 3.93 -6.71
N GLU A 113 20.79 4.14 -7.70
CA GLU A 113 20.04 5.38 -7.87
C GLU A 113 18.89 5.46 -6.88
N HIS A 114 18.64 6.67 -6.38
CA HIS A 114 17.50 6.97 -5.54
C HIS A 114 16.25 7.15 -6.40
N ILE A 115 15.20 6.42 -6.06
CA ILE A 115 13.89 6.48 -6.71
C ILE A 115 12.89 7.07 -5.73
N ASP A 116 12.12 8.05 -6.18
CA ASP A 116 10.97 8.62 -5.46
C ASP A 116 9.77 8.60 -6.41
N CYS A 117 8.77 7.79 -6.08
CA CYS A 117 7.63 7.58 -6.95
C CYS A 117 6.32 7.30 -6.22
N LEU A 118 5.21 7.63 -6.88
CA LEU A 118 3.90 7.10 -6.55
C LEU A 118 3.60 5.95 -7.51
N CYS A 119 4.02 4.77 -7.16
CA CYS A 119 4.00 3.61 -8.03
C CYS A 119 2.75 2.75 -7.80
N PRO A 120 1.96 2.40 -8.85
CA PRO A 120 0.87 1.42 -8.75
C PRO A 120 1.39 0.06 -8.28
N ILE A 121 0.68 -0.58 -7.35
CA ILE A 121 1.00 -1.93 -6.88
C ILE A 121 0.26 -2.93 -7.75
N LEU A 122 1.01 -3.85 -8.36
CA LEU A 122 0.48 -4.92 -9.21
C LEU A 122 0.17 -6.19 -8.40
N GLY A 123 1.00 -6.51 -7.42
CA GLY A 123 0.80 -7.70 -6.60
C GLY A 123 1.86 -7.90 -5.53
N ALA A 124 1.71 -9.00 -4.77
CA ALA A 124 2.69 -9.42 -3.78
C ALA A 124 3.70 -10.41 -4.40
N TRP A 125 4.96 -10.35 -3.97
CA TRP A 125 6.03 -11.21 -4.47
C TRP A 125 7.09 -11.48 -3.41
N GLN A 126 7.33 -12.75 -3.08
CA GLN A 126 8.46 -13.23 -2.24
C GLN A 126 8.77 -12.34 -1.01
N GLY A 127 7.76 -11.98 -0.25
CA GLY A 127 7.93 -11.12 0.91
C GLY A 127 8.03 -9.62 0.61
N GLY A 128 7.89 -9.24 -0.67
CA GLY A 128 7.82 -7.86 -1.16
C GLY A 128 6.56 -7.58 -1.95
N LEU A 129 6.59 -6.50 -2.73
CA LEU A 129 5.53 -6.06 -3.63
C LEU A 129 6.08 -5.88 -5.05
N ILE A 130 5.25 -6.13 -6.06
CA ILE A 130 5.53 -5.72 -7.43
C ILE A 130 4.83 -4.40 -7.67
N VAL A 131 5.58 -3.44 -8.14
CA VAL A 131 5.09 -2.10 -8.51
C VAL A 131 5.41 -1.83 -9.97
N GLU A 132 4.64 -0.93 -10.56
CA GLU A 132 4.96 -0.39 -11.87
C GLU A 132 5.72 0.93 -11.72
N HIS A 133 6.91 1.01 -12.29
CA HIS A 133 7.74 2.22 -12.32
C HIS A 133 8.30 2.40 -13.73
N ASP A 134 8.10 3.59 -14.31
CA ASP A 134 8.51 3.93 -15.69
C ASP A 134 8.03 2.91 -16.73
N GLY A 135 6.78 2.44 -16.58
CA GLY A 135 6.17 1.47 -17.49
C GLY A 135 6.68 0.03 -17.33
N LYS A 136 7.61 -0.23 -16.40
CA LYS A 136 8.18 -1.56 -16.13
C LYS A 136 7.71 -2.10 -14.78
N SER A 137 7.49 -3.42 -14.73
CA SER A 137 7.20 -4.12 -13.48
C SER A 137 8.49 -4.36 -12.71
N ARG A 138 8.57 -3.90 -11.45
CA ARG A 138 9.73 -4.04 -10.57
C ARG A 138 9.31 -4.59 -9.22
N ALA A 139 10.11 -5.46 -8.63
CA ALA A 139 9.90 -5.95 -7.28
C ALA A 139 10.57 -5.04 -6.26
N VAL A 140 9.83 -4.73 -5.19
CA VAL A 140 10.27 -3.93 -4.04
C VAL A 140 10.28 -4.79 -2.80
N GLY A 141 11.39 -4.81 -2.05
CA GLY A 141 11.48 -5.55 -0.81
C GLY A 141 12.87 -5.48 -0.18
N ALA A 142 12.97 -6.00 1.05
CA ALA A 142 14.19 -5.94 1.84
C ALA A 142 15.30 -6.91 1.39
N SER A 143 15.01 -7.87 0.50
CA SER A 143 16.00 -8.83 0.00
C SER A 143 16.68 -8.27 -1.25
N GLU A 144 17.98 -8.02 -1.19
CA GLU A 144 18.78 -7.56 -2.32
C GLU A 144 18.85 -8.60 -3.47
N ILE A 145 18.67 -9.88 -3.16
CA ILE A 145 18.80 -10.97 -4.14
C ILE A 145 17.56 -11.09 -5.02
N ASN A 146 16.36 -10.87 -4.47
CA ASN A 146 15.09 -11.15 -5.16
C ASN A 146 14.32 -9.89 -5.58
N HIS A 147 14.76 -8.71 -5.17
CA HIS A 147 14.05 -7.46 -5.41
C HIS A 147 14.93 -6.46 -6.15
N ASN A 148 14.32 -5.73 -7.08
CA ASN A 148 15.00 -4.69 -7.85
C ASN A 148 15.24 -3.43 -7.02
N LEU A 149 14.31 -3.13 -6.11
CA LEU A 149 14.28 -1.89 -5.34
C LEU A 149 14.31 -2.20 -3.84
N PHE A 150 15.23 -1.58 -3.12
CA PHE A 150 15.31 -1.59 -1.67
C PHE A 150 14.53 -0.40 -1.10
N PRO A 151 13.43 -0.61 -0.38
CA PRO A 151 12.60 0.47 0.15
C PRO A 151 13.22 1.13 1.37
N THR A 152 13.34 2.45 1.34
CA THR A 152 13.76 3.26 2.50
C THR A 152 12.56 3.86 3.24
N GLU A 153 11.56 4.31 2.49
CA GLU A 153 10.27 4.77 3.02
C GLU A 153 9.16 4.26 2.13
N ALA A 154 8.03 3.87 2.72
CA ALA A 154 6.86 3.46 1.94
C ALA A 154 5.56 3.77 2.68
N VAL A 155 4.58 4.29 1.92
CA VAL A 155 3.22 4.53 2.41
C VAL A 155 2.22 3.97 1.42
N LEU A 156 1.26 3.18 1.91
CA LEU A 156 0.17 2.65 1.11
C LEU A 156 -0.90 3.71 0.88
N ILE A 157 -1.21 4.00 -0.38
CA ILE A 157 -2.25 4.94 -0.76
C ILE A 157 -3.39 4.19 -1.44
N LYS A 158 -4.59 4.35 -0.90
CA LYS A 158 -5.81 3.76 -1.45
C LYS A 158 -6.34 4.62 -2.60
N GLY A 159 -6.48 4.00 -3.77
CA GLY A 159 -7.11 4.60 -4.95
C GLY A 159 -8.57 4.17 -5.16
N ASN A 160 -9.01 4.30 -6.39
CA ASN A 160 -10.38 3.97 -6.80
C ASN A 160 -10.67 2.46 -6.72
N PRO A 161 -11.95 2.03 -6.66
CA PRO A 161 -12.31 0.63 -6.74
C PRO A 161 -11.75 -0.03 -8.00
N LEU A 162 -11.09 -1.18 -7.82
CA LEU A 162 -10.44 -1.93 -8.89
C LEU A 162 -11.45 -2.86 -9.56
N LYS A 163 -11.48 -2.83 -10.89
CA LYS A 163 -12.13 -3.86 -11.71
C LYS A 163 -11.07 -4.54 -12.56
N VAL A 164 -10.76 -5.79 -12.24
CA VAL A 164 -9.87 -6.62 -13.06
C VAL A 164 -10.72 -7.53 -13.94
N ILE A 165 -10.49 -7.45 -15.24
CA ILE A 165 -11.08 -8.39 -16.21
C ILE A 165 -9.99 -9.36 -16.61
N THR A 166 -10.23 -10.65 -16.46
CA THR A 166 -9.27 -11.70 -16.78
C THR A 166 -9.71 -12.49 -18.00
N LYS A 167 -8.77 -12.77 -18.89
CA LYS A 167 -8.95 -13.68 -20.03
C LYS A 167 -7.88 -14.76 -19.99
N ARG A 168 -8.27 -16.02 -20.05
CA ARG A 168 -7.33 -17.15 -20.10
C ARG A 168 -7.12 -17.60 -21.54
N ILE A 169 -5.87 -17.76 -21.93
CA ILE A 169 -5.46 -18.13 -23.30
C ILE A 169 -4.55 -19.35 -23.22
N LYS A 170 -4.94 -20.42 -23.89
CA LYS A 170 -4.12 -21.63 -24.02
C LYS A 170 -3.10 -21.45 -25.15
N MET A 171 -1.84 -21.78 -24.87
CA MET A 171 -0.70 -21.49 -25.73
C MET A 171 -0.14 -22.73 -26.47
N ASN A 172 -0.91 -23.79 -26.58
CA ASN A 172 -0.44 -25.06 -27.15
C ASN A 172 0.03 -24.89 -28.60
N GLY A 173 1.33 -25.04 -28.85
CA GLY A 173 1.96 -24.88 -30.17
C GLY A 173 1.94 -23.48 -30.76
N ARG A 174 1.73 -22.44 -29.93
CA ARG A 174 1.63 -21.05 -30.38
C ARG A 174 2.80 -20.19 -29.86
N SER A 175 3.20 -19.21 -30.68
CA SER A 175 4.26 -18.26 -30.29
C SER A 175 3.75 -17.15 -29.38
N LEU A 176 4.66 -16.52 -28.63
CA LEU A 176 4.32 -15.33 -27.84
C LEU A 176 3.91 -14.15 -28.73
N ARG A 177 4.47 -14.04 -29.95
CA ARG A 177 4.03 -13.06 -30.96
C ARG A 177 2.54 -13.22 -31.26
N TRP A 178 2.08 -14.44 -31.51
CA TRP A 178 0.68 -14.72 -31.76
C TRP A 178 -0.19 -14.27 -30.56
N LEU A 179 0.29 -14.47 -29.32
CA LEU A 179 -0.42 -14.03 -28.12
C LEU A 179 -0.63 -12.52 -28.14
N ILE A 180 0.42 -11.74 -28.39
CA ILE A 180 0.34 -10.27 -28.42
C ILE A 180 -0.61 -9.78 -29.52
N GLU A 181 -0.59 -10.40 -30.71
CA GLU A 181 -1.48 -10.06 -31.82
C GLU A 181 -2.99 -10.28 -31.49
N GLN A 182 -3.29 -11.13 -30.49
CA GLN A 182 -4.67 -11.36 -30.03
C GLN A 182 -5.13 -10.36 -28.95
N LEU A 183 -4.26 -9.47 -28.50
CA LEU A 183 -4.54 -8.52 -27.43
C LEU A 183 -4.80 -7.13 -28.01
N PRO A 184 -5.70 -6.37 -27.39
CA PRO A 184 -5.97 -4.99 -27.82
C PRO A 184 -4.76 -4.10 -27.55
N ALA A 185 -4.33 -3.35 -28.55
CA ALA A 185 -3.19 -2.42 -28.44
C ALA A 185 -3.54 -1.13 -27.67
N ASP A 186 -4.84 -0.86 -27.46
CA ASP A 186 -5.39 0.35 -26.85
C ASP A 186 -5.59 0.26 -25.33
N ARG A 187 -5.25 -0.87 -24.72
CA ARG A 187 -5.46 -1.11 -23.28
C ARG A 187 -4.22 -1.63 -22.59
N ASP A 188 -3.99 -1.11 -21.39
CA ASP A 188 -2.98 -1.68 -20.50
C ASP A 188 -3.42 -3.05 -20.01
N TYR A 189 -2.51 -4.00 -20.12
CA TYR A 189 -2.70 -5.37 -19.64
C TYR A 189 -1.41 -5.94 -19.08
N TYR A 190 -1.59 -6.94 -18.22
CA TYR A 190 -0.50 -7.70 -17.63
C TYR A 190 -0.70 -9.18 -17.92
N LEU A 191 0.41 -9.85 -18.21
CA LEU A 191 0.46 -11.28 -18.53
C LEU A 191 0.97 -12.04 -17.33
N LEU A 192 0.22 -13.06 -16.92
CA LEU A 192 0.61 -14.00 -15.87
C LEU A 192 0.42 -15.41 -16.37
N GLY A 193 1.35 -16.30 -16.04
CA GLY A 193 1.19 -17.71 -16.39
C GLY A 193 2.51 -18.45 -16.52
N GLU A 194 2.40 -19.70 -16.86
CA GLU A 194 3.53 -20.59 -17.01
C GLU A 194 3.42 -21.34 -18.33
N LEU A 195 4.49 -21.29 -19.11
CA LEU A 195 4.59 -21.88 -20.43
C LEU A 195 5.75 -22.87 -20.47
N PHE A 196 5.53 -24.03 -21.05
CA PHE A 196 6.57 -24.99 -21.35
C PHE A 196 7.04 -24.79 -22.79
N VAL A 197 8.34 -24.59 -22.98
CA VAL A 197 8.98 -24.33 -24.26
C VAL A 197 10.06 -25.38 -24.54
N ASP A 198 10.54 -25.43 -25.76
CA ASP A 198 11.66 -26.31 -26.08
C ASP A 198 12.95 -25.77 -25.42
N SER A 199 13.65 -26.66 -24.70
CA SER A 199 14.86 -26.32 -23.96
C SER A 199 16.04 -25.84 -24.82
N GLY A 200 16.01 -26.10 -26.11
CA GLY A 200 17.04 -25.67 -27.08
C GLY A 200 17.07 -24.13 -27.29
N VAL A 201 16.03 -23.42 -26.89
CA VAL A 201 15.90 -21.95 -27.14
C VAL A 201 16.48 -21.09 -26.00
N LEU A 202 16.79 -21.68 -24.84
CA LEU A 202 17.05 -20.94 -23.60
C LEU A 202 18.53 -20.83 -23.20
N ALA A 203 19.46 -21.06 -24.11
CA ALA A 203 20.89 -21.22 -23.81
C ALA A 203 21.63 -19.94 -23.33
N ASN A 204 21.01 -18.76 -23.33
CA ASN A 204 21.69 -17.48 -23.06
C ASN A 204 20.93 -16.54 -22.11
N VAL A 205 20.48 -17.02 -20.95
CA VAL A 205 19.89 -16.13 -19.96
C VAL A 205 20.88 -15.83 -18.85
N SER A 206 21.18 -14.56 -18.63
CA SER A 206 22.03 -14.13 -17.51
C SER A 206 21.29 -14.43 -16.20
N ASN A 207 21.89 -15.26 -15.36
CA ASN A 207 21.41 -15.59 -14.01
C ASN A 207 21.62 -14.39 -13.06
N ILE A 208 20.92 -13.30 -13.28
CA ILE A 208 20.77 -12.29 -12.25
C ILE A 208 19.48 -12.66 -11.52
N ASP A 209 19.59 -13.04 -10.25
CA ASP A 209 18.48 -13.53 -9.42
C ASP A 209 17.44 -12.43 -9.04
N LEU A 210 17.53 -11.25 -9.65
CA LEU A 210 16.57 -10.18 -9.48
C LEU A 210 15.25 -10.51 -10.19
N TYR A 211 14.16 -9.97 -9.67
CA TYR A 211 12.86 -10.10 -10.30
C TYR A 211 12.88 -9.59 -11.75
N HIS A 212 12.37 -10.43 -12.64
CA HIS A 212 12.10 -10.12 -14.03
C HIS A 212 10.65 -10.52 -14.36
N PRO A 213 9.90 -9.68 -15.12
CA PRO A 213 8.53 -10.02 -15.53
C PRO A 213 8.45 -11.33 -16.33
N VAL A 214 9.53 -11.66 -17.05
CA VAL A 214 9.70 -12.92 -17.81
C VAL A 214 10.85 -13.70 -17.17
N MET A 215 10.54 -14.78 -16.48
CA MET A 215 11.52 -15.64 -15.82
C MET A 215 11.66 -16.95 -16.56
N LEU A 216 12.89 -17.34 -16.82
CA LEU A 216 13.24 -18.56 -17.53
C LEU A 216 13.87 -19.56 -16.55
N ASN A 217 13.32 -20.75 -16.49
CA ASN A 217 13.85 -21.84 -15.66
C ASN A 217 13.80 -23.16 -16.45
N GLY A 218 14.93 -23.55 -17.01
CA GLY A 218 15.03 -24.71 -17.89
C GLY A 218 14.08 -24.61 -19.10
N SER A 219 13.12 -25.50 -19.21
CA SER A 219 12.10 -25.51 -20.27
C SER A 219 10.83 -24.74 -19.91
N THR A 220 10.85 -23.99 -18.82
CA THR A 220 9.67 -23.27 -18.34
C THR A 220 9.90 -21.76 -18.42
N VAL A 221 8.94 -21.05 -19.02
CA VAL A 221 8.84 -19.59 -19.03
C VAL A 221 7.71 -19.19 -18.11
N ARG A 222 8.02 -18.42 -17.09
CA ARG A 222 7.02 -17.86 -16.18
C ARG A 222 6.85 -16.37 -16.46
N LEU A 223 5.61 -15.99 -16.76
CA LEU A 223 5.20 -14.60 -16.91
C LEU A 223 4.58 -14.13 -15.60
N HIS A 224 5.05 -13.00 -15.07
CA HIS A 224 4.55 -12.45 -13.82
C HIS A 224 4.44 -10.94 -13.91
N TYR A 225 3.24 -10.47 -14.20
CA TYR A 225 2.94 -9.07 -14.54
C TYR A 225 3.81 -8.55 -15.70
N ALA A 226 4.05 -9.39 -16.71
CA ALA A 226 4.78 -9.00 -17.91
C ALA A 226 3.88 -8.17 -18.84
N LYS A 227 4.46 -7.16 -19.48
CA LYS A 227 3.86 -6.39 -20.56
C LYS A 227 4.35 -6.88 -21.93
N ALA A 228 3.76 -6.39 -23.01
CA ALA A 228 4.20 -6.72 -24.37
C ALA A 228 5.68 -6.38 -24.60
N ASP A 229 6.14 -5.24 -24.08
CA ASP A 229 7.51 -4.77 -24.24
C ASP A 229 8.53 -5.68 -23.54
N ASP A 230 8.14 -6.31 -22.42
CA ASP A 230 8.99 -7.26 -21.69
C ASP A 230 9.24 -8.55 -22.48
N LEU A 231 8.40 -8.83 -23.49
CA LEU A 231 8.48 -10.04 -24.33
C LEU A 231 9.34 -9.85 -25.59
N GLY A 232 9.92 -8.66 -25.81
CA GLY A 232 10.61 -8.32 -27.08
C GLY A 232 11.54 -9.41 -27.61
N ASP A 233 12.45 -9.90 -26.76
CA ASP A 233 13.44 -10.94 -27.14
C ASP A 233 12.82 -12.35 -27.25
N TYR A 234 11.64 -12.55 -26.70
CA TYR A 234 10.97 -13.85 -26.59
C TYR A 234 9.80 -14.04 -27.55
N LEU A 235 9.47 -13.04 -28.38
CA LEU A 235 8.29 -13.04 -29.26
C LEU A 235 8.20 -14.28 -30.17
N ASN A 236 9.33 -14.77 -30.64
CA ASN A 236 9.39 -15.92 -31.55
C ASN A 236 9.37 -17.27 -30.81
N MET A 237 9.39 -17.27 -29.49
CA MET A 237 9.35 -18.47 -28.68
C MET A 237 7.99 -19.16 -28.80
N VAL A 238 8.00 -20.47 -29.08
CA VAL A 238 6.80 -21.27 -29.22
C VAL A 238 6.56 -22.06 -27.94
N ALA A 239 5.40 -21.88 -27.35
CA ALA A 239 4.99 -22.67 -26.20
C ALA A 239 4.46 -24.02 -26.65
N ILE A 240 5.07 -25.11 -26.18
CA ILE A 240 4.60 -26.50 -26.41
C ILE A 240 3.24 -26.66 -25.73
N ARG A 241 3.14 -26.19 -24.48
CA ARG A 241 1.90 -26.19 -23.70
C ARG A 241 1.96 -25.09 -22.64
N GLY A 242 0.81 -24.66 -22.18
CA GLY A 242 0.70 -23.70 -21.07
C GLY A 242 -0.55 -22.84 -21.20
N GLU A 243 -0.74 -22.01 -20.21
CA GLU A 243 -1.86 -21.08 -20.14
C GLU A 243 -1.35 -19.71 -19.68
N VAL A 244 -1.82 -18.67 -20.35
CA VAL A 244 -1.57 -17.28 -19.96
C VAL A 244 -2.88 -16.65 -19.52
N VAL A 245 -2.86 -16.03 -18.36
CA VAL A 245 -3.92 -15.18 -17.86
C VAL A 245 -3.57 -13.76 -18.22
N VAL A 246 -4.41 -13.12 -19.02
CA VAL A 246 -4.32 -11.70 -19.35
C VAL A 246 -5.20 -10.95 -18.39
N GLN A 247 -4.64 -10.01 -17.66
CA GLN A 247 -5.36 -9.12 -16.74
C GLN A 247 -5.47 -7.73 -17.35
N PHE A 248 -6.69 -7.27 -17.57
CA PHE A 248 -6.99 -5.89 -17.95
C PHE A 248 -7.43 -5.14 -16.70
N TRP A 249 -6.69 -4.10 -16.36
CA TRP A 249 -6.96 -3.30 -15.19
C TRP A 249 -7.76 -2.06 -15.58
N GLY A 250 -8.94 -1.90 -14.99
CA GLY A 250 -9.82 -0.76 -15.24
C GLY A 250 -10.31 -0.15 -13.94
N VAL A 251 -10.51 1.16 -13.94
CA VAL A 251 -11.19 1.86 -12.85
C VAL A 251 -12.68 1.58 -12.97
N LYS A 252 -13.32 1.12 -11.90
CA LYS A 252 -14.78 1.03 -11.84
C LYS A 252 -15.33 2.45 -11.79
N LEU A 253 -15.91 2.92 -12.91
CA LEU A 253 -16.71 4.13 -12.87
C LEU A 253 -17.91 3.85 -11.96
N ILE A 254 -17.99 4.55 -10.84
CA ILE A 254 -19.17 4.58 -9.98
C ILE A 254 -20.19 5.41 -10.76
N MET A 255 -21.18 4.73 -11.38
CA MET A 255 -22.37 5.37 -11.90
C MET A 255 -23.31 5.70 -10.75
#